data_cfa25ab57459c7df7990c1660de4fec1
#
_entry.id   cfa25ab57459c7df7990c1660de4fec1
#
_cell.length_a   1.000
_cell.length_b   1.000
_cell.length_c   1.000
_cell.angle_alpha   90.00
_cell.angle_beta   90.00
_cell.angle_gamma   90.00
#
_symmetry.space_group_name_H-M   'P 1'
#
loop_
_entity.id
_entity.type
_entity.pdbx_description
1 polymer ?
#
loop_
_entity_poly.entity_id
_entity_poly.type
_entity_poly.pdbx_seq_one_letter_code
_entity_poly.pdbx_strand_id
1 'polypeptide(L)' 'DCDLSIICNDRSHLLTDIVNTISQCKVQLESINVTVNHETLTSTVKVSMRVRNLEQMDNVFANIRKVESVLSVDRTTH' A
#
# COMPACT_ATOMS: atom_id res chain seq x y z
N ASP A 1 10.05 11.41 1.76
CA ASP A 1 8.86 10.86 1.12
C ASP A 1 9.12 9.43 0.66
N CYS A 2 8.09 8.61 0.73
CA CYS A 2 8.20 7.20 0.37
C CYS A 2 7.04 6.84 -0.54
N ASP A 3 7.37 6.23 -1.68
CA ASP A 3 6.36 5.77 -2.63
C ASP A 3 6.37 4.25 -2.66
N LEU A 4 5.17 3.67 -2.57
CA LEU A 4 4.99 2.22 -2.59
C LEU A 4 4.10 1.82 -3.76
N SER A 5 4.37 0.65 -4.30
CA SER A 5 3.50 -0.02 -5.26
C SER A 5 3.05 -1.34 -4.65
N ILE A 6 1.75 -1.49 -4.47
CA ILE A 6 1.15 -2.67 -3.84
C ILE A 6 0.33 -3.39 -4.89
N ILE A 7 0.65 -4.65 -5.14
CA ILE A 7 -0.11 -5.47 -6.08
C ILE A 7 -0.98 -6.43 -5.28
N CYS A 8 -2.27 -6.42 -5.58
CA CYS A 8 -3.27 -7.17 -4.82
C CYS A 8 -4.23 -7.90 -5.75
N ASN A 9 -4.81 -8.99 -5.26
CA ASN A 9 -6.01 -9.52 -5.88
C ASN A 9 -7.16 -8.57 -5.59
N ASP A 10 -7.94 -8.22 -6.61
CA ASP A 10 -9.06 -7.30 -6.46
C ASP A 10 -10.16 -7.96 -5.61
N ARG A 11 -10.66 -7.22 -4.62
CA ARG A 11 -11.74 -7.67 -3.75
C ARG A 11 -12.43 -6.49 -3.09
N SER A 12 -13.60 -6.77 -2.52
CA SER A 12 -14.33 -5.75 -1.79
C SER A 12 -13.54 -5.24 -0.58
N HIS A 13 -13.62 -3.95 -0.33
CA HIS A 13 -13.00 -3.27 0.82
C HIS A 13 -11.47 -3.31 0.84
N LEU A 14 -10.85 -3.68 -0.28
CA LEU A 14 -9.39 -3.74 -0.37
C LEU A 14 -8.75 -2.38 -0.05
N LEU A 15 -9.21 -1.33 -0.71
CA LEU A 15 -8.66 0.01 -0.53
C LEU A 15 -8.84 0.49 0.91
N THR A 16 -10.02 0.22 1.49
CA THR A 16 -10.29 0.59 2.88
C THR A 16 -9.32 -0.09 3.84
N ASP A 17 -9.05 -1.37 3.64
CA ASP A 17 -8.13 -2.12 4.48
C ASP A 17 -6.71 -1.58 4.38
N ILE A 18 -6.27 -1.23 3.17
CA ILE A 18 -4.93 -0.66 2.96
C ILE A 18 -4.82 0.71 3.63
N VAL A 19 -5.80 1.58 3.43
CA VAL A 19 -5.80 2.92 4.03
C VAL A 19 -5.81 2.83 5.55
N ASN A 20 -6.63 1.95 6.12
CA ASN A 20 -6.68 1.75 7.56
C ASN A 20 -5.35 1.24 8.12
N THR A 21 -4.71 0.33 7.41
CA THR A 21 -3.41 -0.20 7.81
C THR A 21 -2.36 0.90 7.86
N ILE A 22 -2.33 1.75 6.83
CA ILE A 22 -1.39 2.88 6.78
C ILE A 22 -1.67 3.87 7.91
N SER A 23 -2.95 4.17 8.16
CA SER A 23 -3.34 5.05 9.26
C SER A 23 -2.88 4.53 10.62
N GLN A 24 -2.97 3.22 10.83
CA GLN A 24 -2.54 2.61 12.08
C GLN A 24 -1.03 2.72 12.30
N CYS A 25 -0.27 2.84 11.23
CA CYS A 25 1.18 3.01 11.32
C CYS A 25 1.58 4.46 11.63
N LYS A 26 0.61 5.37 11.71
CA LYS A 26 0.82 6.78 12.06
C LYS A 26 1.73 7.52 11.09
N VAL A 27 1.71 7.13 9.84
CA VAL A 27 2.40 7.86 8.77
C VAL A 27 1.41 8.79 8.09
N GLN A 28 1.93 9.85 7.49
CA GLN A 28 1.11 10.79 6.75
C GLN A 28 0.93 10.30 5.31
N LEU A 29 -0.30 9.96 4.97
CA LEU A 29 -0.66 9.58 3.60
C LEU A 29 -0.81 10.85 2.77
N GLU A 30 -0.05 10.96 1.69
CA GLU A 30 -0.10 12.14 0.82
C GLU A 30 -0.97 11.89 -0.40
N SER A 31 -0.86 10.72 -1.02
CA SER A 31 -1.71 10.38 -2.16
C SER A 31 -1.85 8.88 -2.29
N ILE A 32 -2.93 8.47 -2.93
CA ILE A 32 -3.19 7.07 -3.21
C ILE A 32 -3.90 6.99 -4.56
N ASN A 33 -3.43 6.08 -5.43
CA ASN A 33 -4.01 5.83 -6.73
C ASN A 33 -4.18 4.33 -6.92
N VAL A 34 -5.31 3.95 -7.48
CA VAL A 34 -5.63 2.55 -7.74
C VAL A 34 -5.85 2.35 -9.22
N THR A 35 -5.19 1.35 -9.78
CA THR A 35 -5.41 0.93 -11.16
C THR A 35 -5.83 -0.53 -11.14
N VAL A 36 -6.97 -0.83 -11.74
CA VAL A 36 -7.50 -2.20 -11.79
C VAL A 36 -7.16 -2.81 -13.15
N ASN A 37 -6.63 -4.02 -13.13
CA ASN A 37 -6.42 -4.81 -14.34
C ASN A 37 -7.53 -5.84 -14.42
N HIS A 38 -8.46 -5.63 -15.36
CA HIS A 38 -9.64 -6.48 -15.50
C HIS A 38 -9.33 -7.85 -16.09
N GLU A 39 -8.21 -8.00 -16.77
CA GLU A 39 -7.82 -9.30 -17.36
C GLU A 39 -7.28 -10.24 -16.30
N THR A 40 -6.48 -9.72 -15.37
CA THR A 40 -5.86 -10.52 -14.31
C THR A 40 -6.63 -10.47 -13.00
N LEU A 41 -7.64 -9.60 -12.90
CA LEU A 41 -8.40 -9.33 -11.68
C LEU A 41 -7.49 -8.90 -10.52
N THR A 42 -6.47 -8.12 -10.84
CA THR A 42 -5.55 -7.56 -9.85
C THR A 42 -5.69 -6.05 -9.81
N SER A 43 -5.32 -5.48 -8.67
CA SER A 43 -5.26 -4.04 -8.49
C SER A 43 -3.84 -3.64 -8.13
N THR A 44 -3.37 -2.55 -8.72
CA THR A 44 -2.12 -1.91 -8.31
C THR A 44 -2.45 -0.65 -7.55
N VAL A 45 -2.05 -0.60 -6.30
CA VAL A 45 -2.27 0.56 -5.44
C VAL A 45 -0.95 1.29 -5.27
N LYS A 46 -0.89 2.53 -5.75
CA LYS A 46 0.29 3.36 -5.62
C LYS A 46 0.06 4.36 -4.51
N VAL A 47 0.93 4.36 -3.53
CA VAL A 47 0.79 5.18 -2.32
C VAL A 47 2.01 6.06 -2.17
N SER A 48 1.78 7.35 -1.96
CA SER A 48 2.81 8.29 -1.54
C SER A 48 2.57 8.65 -0.08
N MET A 49 3.59 8.52 0.74
CA MET A 49 3.47 8.83 2.15
C MET A 49 4.75 9.45 2.68
N ARG A 50 4.62 10.14 3.81
CA ARG A 50 5.76 10.72 4.51
C ARG A 50 6.07 9.88 5.73
N VAL A 51 7.29 9.34 5.78
CA VAL A 51 7.77 8.57 6.92
C VAL A 51 8.91 9.31 7.60
N ARG A 52 9.09 9.06 8.89
CA ARG A 52 10.12 9.75 9.69
C ARG A 52 11.48 9.08 9.61
N ASN A 53 11.48 7.77 9.46
CA ASN A 53 12.71 6.97 9.46
C ASN A 53 12.46 5.62 8.80
N LEU A 54 13.53 4.83 8.67
CA LEU A 54 13.45 3.51 8.05
C LEU A 54 12.62 2.53 8.88
N GLU A 55 12.68 2.65 10.20
CA GLU A 55 11.89 1.78 11.08
C GLU A 55 10.40 1.93 10.82
N GLN A 56 9.93 3.16 10.68
CA GLN A 56 8.53 3.44 10.36
C GLN A 56 8.15 2.88 9.00
N MET A 57 9.02 3.03 8.01
CA MET A 57 8.81 2.48 6.66
C MET A 57 8.72 0.96 6.70
N ASP A 58 9.64 0.29 7.42
CA ASP A 58 9.63 -1.16 7.55
C ASP A 58 8.36 -1.65 8.23
N ASN A 59 7.88 -0.91 9.22
CA ASN A 59 6.64 -1.22 9.92
C ASN A 59 5.44 -1.16 8.98
N VAL A 60 5.38 -0.15 8.12
CA VAL A 60 4.32 -0.03 7.11
C VAL A 60 4.37 -1.22 6.16
N PHE A 61 5.54 -1.56 5.63
CA PHE A 61 5.72 -2.70 4.74
C PHE A 61 5.21 -3.99 5.39
N ALA A 62 5.64 -4.25 6.62
CA ALA A 62 5.28 -5.48 7.32
C ALA A 62 3.77 -5.58 7.53
N ASN A 63 3.12 -4.47 7.85
CA ASN A 63 1.68 -4.47 8.10
C ASN A 63 0.87 -4.57 6.82
N ILE A 64 1.30 -3.91 5.74
CA ILE A 64 0.60 -4.02 4.46
C ILE A 64 0.67 -5.45 3.91
N ARG A 65 1.80 -6.13 4.07
CA ARG A 65 1.95 -7.53 3.65
C ARG A 65 0.97 -8.47 4.34
N LYS A 66 0.49 -8.10 5.51
CA LYS A 66 -0.50 -8.90 6.26
C LYS A 66 -1.92 -8.67 5.80
N VAL A 67 -2.18 -7.66 5.00
CA VAL A 67 -3.53 -7.40 4.47
C VAL A 67 -3.90 -8.54 3.54
N GLU A 68 -5.11 -9.08 3.72
CA GLU A 68 -5.62 -10.15 2.88
C GLU A 68 -5.64 -9.73 1.41
N SER A 69 -5.19 -10.61 0.54
CA SER A 69 -5.08 -10.47 -0.91
C SER A 69 -3.92 -9.63 -1.42
N VAL A 70 -3.07 -9.08 -0.57
CA VAL A 70 -1.84 -8.41 -0.99
C VAL A 70 -0.86 -9.46 -1.49
N LEU A 71 -0.41 -9.31 -2.74
CA LEU A 71 0.52 -10.23 -3.39
C LEU A 71 1.97 -9.76 -3.25
N SER A 72 2.20 -8.46 -3.40
CA SER A 72 3.54 -7.91 -3.25
C SER A 72 3.47 -6.44 -2.85
N VAL A 73 4.52 -5.99 -2.18
CA VAL A 73 4.72 -4.59 -1.81
C VAL A 73 6.13 -4.21 -2.22
N ASP A 74 6.25 -3.21 -3.07
CA ASP A 74 7.53 -2.73 -3.54
C ASP A 74 7.67 -1.24 -3.29
N ARG A 75 8.89 -0.82 -2.98
CA ARG A 75 9.21 0.60 -2.89
C ARG A 75 9.58 1.09 -4.28
N THR A 76 8.91 2.15 -4.73
CA THR A 76 9.28 2.81 -5.98
C THR A 76 10.21 3.97 -5.64
N THR A 77 11.31 4.08 -6.37
CA THR A 77 12.26 5.18 -6.22
C THR A 77 12.22 6.05 -7.46
N HIS A 78 12.31 7.34 -7.24
CA HIS A 78 12.39 8.32 -8.31
C HIS A 78 13.79 8.87 -8.43
#